data_4b12e4a3ff39bf3704cc0d9775fb8c7c
#
_entry.id   4b12e4a3ff39bf3704cc0d9775fb8c7c
#
_cell.length_a   1.000
_cell.length_b   1.000
_cell.length_c   1.000
_cell.angle_alpha   90.00
_cell.angle_beta   90.00
_cell.angle_gamma   90.00
#
_symmetry.space_group_name_H-M   'P 1'
#
loop_
_entity.id
_entity.type
_entity.pdbx_description
1 polymer ?
#
loop_
_entity_poly.entity_id
_entity_poly.type
_entity_poly.pdbx_seq_one_letter_code
_entity_poly.pdbx_strand_id
1 'polypeptide(L)'
;NLPDVALSSGGNIEKFWDIFEERLELCHQALLCRHERLLGTPSDVAPILWQYGACARLKKGEPIDKLLYGGYSTISLGYAGLYECVKYMTGKSHTDPSATPFALQIMETMNAACRKWKAEHNIDFSLYGTPLESTTYKFAKCLQRRFGIVEGINDKGYITNSYHVHVTERINAFDKLKFEAQFQHLSPGGAISYVEVPDMQNNLEAVL
;
A
#
# COMPACT_ATOMS: atom_id res chain seq x y z
N ASN A 1 4.24 -6.69 -1.56
CA ASN A 1 3.67 -7.94 -1.04
C ASN A 1 4.35 -8.28 0.30
N LEU A 2 3.82 -7.76 1.42
CA LEU A 2 4.40 -7.97 2.76
C LEU A 2 4.42 -9.45 3.19
N PRO A 3 3.38 -10.27 2.93
CA PRO A 3 3.44 -11.70 3.21
C PRO A 3 4.57 -12.46 2.51
N ASP A 4 5.01 -12.02 1.33
CA ASP A 4 6.16 -12.64 0.65
C ASP A 4 7.46 -12.44 1.45
N VAL A 5 7.65 -11.26 2.03
CA VAL A 5 8.80 -10.96 2.90
C VAL A 5 8.76 -11.84 4.15
N ALA A 6 7.59 -11.90 4.81
CA ALA A 6 7.40 -12.71 6.02
C ALA A 6 7.66 -14.20 5.76
N LEU A 7 7.04 -14.77 4.73
CA LEU A 7 7.24 -16.19 4.36
C LEU A 7 8.69 -16.50 3.94
N SER A 8 9.34 -15.57 3.22
CA SER A 8 10.74 -15.72 2.83
C SER A 8 11.71 -15.71 4.01
N SER A 9 11.36 -15.00 5.10
CA SER A 9 12.16 -14.97 6.33
C SER A 9 12.07 -16.27 7.13
N GLY A 10 11.03 -17.08 6.91
CA GLY A 10 10.74 -18.28 7.70
C GLY A 10 10.41 -17.97 9.17
N GLY A 11 9.93 -16.76 9.46
CA GLY A 11 9.60 -16.30 10.82
C GLY A 11 10.80 -15.75 11.62
N ASN A 12 12.00 -15.70 11.01
CA ASN A 12 13.16 -15.07 11.63
C ASN A 12 13.09 -13.54 11.46
N ILE A 13 13.14 -12.79 12.56
CA ILE A 13 12.93 -11.34 12.56
C ILE A 13 14.08 -10.56 11.92
N GLU A 14 15.34 -10.97 12.12
CA GLU A 14 16.51 -10.32 11.53
C GLU A 14 16.47 -10.49 10.01
N LYS A 15 16.27 -11.73 9.56
CA LYS A 15 16.13 -12.06 8.14
C LYS A 15 14.92 -11.37 7.50
N PHE A 16 13.83 -11.14 8.28
CA PHE A 16 12.68 -10.36 7.79
C PHE A 16 13.11 -8.96 7.39
N TRP A 17 13.83 -8.26 8.25
CA TRP A 17 14.25 -6.88 7.98
C TRP A 17 15.25 -6.79 6.83
N ASP A 18 16.20 -7.72 6.74
CA ASP A 18 17.15 -7.80 5.61
C ASP A 18 16.42 -7.94 4.27
N ILE A 19 15.47 -8.88 4.18
CA ILE A 19 14.67 -9.09 2.97
C ILE A 19 13.74 -7.89 2.72
N PHE A 20 13.18 -7.30 3.76
CA PHE A 20 12.31 -6.16 3.65
C PHE A 20 13.05 -4.95 3.03
N GLU A 21 14.24 -4.65 3.51
CA GLU A 21 15.09 -3.59 2.97
C GLU A 21 15.48 -3.85 1.51
N GLU A 22 15.88 -5.08 1.18
CA GLU A 22 16.16 -5.49 -0.22
C GLU A 22 14.95 -5.23 -1.12
N ARG A 23 13.75 -5.67 -0.69
CA ARG A 23 12.51 -5.49 -1.48
C ARG A 23 12.10 -4.03 -1.59
N LEU A 24 12.32 -3.25 -0.54
CA LEU A 24 12.04 -1.83 -0.52
C LEU A 24 12.92 -1.08 -1.53
N GLU A 25 14.22 -1.42 -1.59
CA GLU A 25 15.13 -0.87 -2.59
C GLU A 25 14.76 -1.28 -4.02
N LEU A 26 14.34 -2.50 -4.26
CA LEU A 26 13.81 -2.92 -5.57
C LEU A 26 12.57 -2.13 -5.98
N CYS A 27 11.67 -1.84 -5.02
CA CYS A 27 10.52 -0.97 -5.28
C CYS A 27 10.95 0.46 -5.64
N HIS A 28 11.95 1.00 -4.93
CA HIS A 28 12.52 2.31 -5.23
C HIS A 28 13.03 2.40 -6.66
N GLN A 29 13.87 1.46 -7.07
CA GLN A 29 14.41 1.39 -8.43
C GLN A 29 13.30 1.26 -9.49
N ALA A 30 12.29 0.44 -9.23
CA ALA A 30 11.15 0.28 -10.12
C ALA A 30 10.32 1.57 -10.26
N LEU A 31 10.14 2.32 -9.17
CA LEU A 31 9.44 3.61 -9.18
C LEU A 31 10.25 4.67 -9.93
N LEU A 32 11.57 4.72 -9.74
CA LEU A 32 12.46 5.62 -10.51
C LEU A 32 12.41 5.29 -12.01
N CYS A 33 12.50 4.03 -12.39
CA CYS A 33 12.39 3.60 -13.79
C CYS A 33 11.05 4.06 -14.42
N ARG A 34 9.93 3.97 -13.68
CA ARG A 34 8.63 4.49 -14.13
C ARG A 34 8.62 6.00 -14.28
N HIS A 35 9.24 6.72 -13.36
CA HIS A 35 9.37 8.17 -13.42
C HIS A 35 10.19 8.60 -14.63
N GLU A 36 11.36 8.01 -14.84
CA GLU A 36 12.24 8.28 -15.97
C GLU A 36 11.53 8.05 -17.32
N ARG A 37 10.66 7.02 -17.39
CA ARG A 37 9.90 6.71 -18.61
C ARG A 37 8.89 7.80 -18.97
N LEU A 38 8.50 8.65 -18.04
CA LEU A 38 7.60 9.79 -18.28
C LEU A 38 8.32 11.04 -18.77
N LEU A 39 9.64 11.15 -18.58
CA LEU A 39 10.40 12.31 -18.99
C LEU A 39 10.33 12.50 -20.53
N GLY A 40 10.21 13.74 -20.95
CA GLY A 40 10.06 14.11 -22.37
C GLY A 40 8.66 13.83 -22.93
N THR A 41 7.70 13.34 -22.15
CA THR A 41 6.33 13.12 -22.62
C THR A 41 5.67 14.46 -22.95
N PRO A 42 5.19 14.65 -24.21
CA PRO A 42 4.52 15.89 -24.57
C PRO A 42 3.11 15.98 -24.00
N SER A 43 2.67 17.19 -23.68
CA SER A 43 1.34 17.47 -23.13
C SER A 43 0.19 17.01 -24.04
N ASP A 44 0.45 16.78 -25.32
CA ASP A 44 -0.52 16.26 -26.30
C ASP A 44 -0.98 14.83 -26.02
N VAL A 45 -0.20 14.05 -25.24
CA VAL A 45 -0.56 12.66 -24.88
C VAL A 45 -1.84 12.61 -24.04
N ALA A 46 -2.05 13.59 -23.17
CA ALA A 46 -3.27 13.71 -22.38
C ALA A 46 -3.70 15.20 -22.22
N PRO A 47 -4.27 15.81 -23.29
CA PRO A 47 -4.54 17.23 -23.31
C PRO A 47 -5.47 17.70 -22.20
N ILE A 48 -6.49 16.91 -21.86
CA ILE A 48 -7.44 17.23 -20.78
C ILE A 48 -6.71 17.41 -19.45
N LEU A 49 -5.73 16.55 -19.17
CA LEU A 49 -4.96 16.62 -17.94
C LEU A 49 -3.98 17.80 -17.95
N TRP A 50 -3.23 17.94 -19.03
CA TRP A 50 -2.03 18.79 -19.03
C TRP A 50 -2.15 20.11 -19.77
N GLN A 51 -3.14 20.29 -20.67
CA GLN A 51 -3.33 21.53 -21.40
C GLN A 51 -4.58 22.29 -20.95
N TYR A 52 -5.69 21.58 -20.69
CA TYR A 52 -7.01 22.20 -20.47
C TYR A 52 -7.37 22.39 -18.99
N GLY A 53 -6.44 22.09 -18.09
CA GLY A 53 -6.51 22.53 -16.69
C GLY A 53 -7.06 21.53 -15.68
N ALA A 54 -7.21 20.24 -16.04
CA ALA A 54 -7.54 19.25 -15.01
C ALA A 54 -6.39 19.10 -14.00
N CYS A 55 -5.14 19.02 -14.47
CA CYS A 55 -3.95 18.99 -13.62
C CYS A 55 -3.01 20.16 -13.89
N ALA A 56 -2.87 20.61 -15.14
CA ALA A 56 -1.98 21.70 -15.53
C ALA A 56 -2.53 22.48 -16.73
N ARG A 57 -1.85 23.59 -17.10
CA ARG A 57 -2.13 24.41 -18.28
C ARG A 57 -0.85 24.61 -19.09
N LEU A 58 -0.28 23.49 -19.57
CA LEU A 58 0.88 23.50 -20.44
C LEU A 58 0.50 23.92 -21.86
N LYS A 59 1.46 24.47 -22.60
CA LYS A 59 1.28 24.70 -24.04
C LYS A 59 1.27 23.36 -24.80
N LYS A 60 0.66 23.36 -25.98
CA LYS A 60 0.68 22.21 -26.87
C LYS A 60 2.11 21.81 -27.19
N GLY A 61 2.43 20.51 -27.06
CA GLY A 61 3.75 19.95 -27.29
C GLY A 61 4.78 20.21 -26.18
N GLU A 62 4.45 20.98 -25.15
CA GLU A 62 5.35 21.23 -24.01
C GLU A 62 5.54 19.94 -23.20
N PRO A 63 6.83 19.56 -22.88
CA PRO A 63 7.08 18.39 -22.03
C PRO A 63 6.50 18.56 -20.63
N ILE A 64 6.04 17.43 -20.04
CA ILE A 64 5.46 17.43 -18.69
C ILE A 64 6.52 17.42 -17.57
N ASP A 65 7.80 17.41 -17.90
CA ASP A 65 8.92 17.19 -16.95
C ASP A 65 8.83 18.05 -15.70
N LYS A 66 8.48 19.33 -15.86
CA LYS A 66 8.35 20.25 -14.71
C LYS A 66 7.24 19.85 -13.71
N LEU A 67 6.30 18.99 -14.13
CA LEU A 67 5.24 18.47 -13.27
C LEU A 67 5.68 17.21 -12.50
N LEU A 68 6.83 16.64 -12.85
CA LEU A 68 7.31 15.38 -12.28
C LEU A 68 8.26 15.59 -11.09
N TYR A 69 8.61 16.83 -10.79
CA TYR A 69 9.54 17.21 -9.71
C TYR A 69 8.94 18.25 -8.77
N GLY A 70 9.61 18.49 -7.64
CA GLY A 70 9.27 19.58 -6.72
C GLY A 70 7.94 19.39 -5.98
N GLY A 71 7.44 18.18 -5.88
CA GLY A 71 6.20 17.88 -5.15
C GLY A 71 4.90 18.23 -5.90
N TYR A 72 4.97 18.52 -7.20
CA TYR A 72 3.75 18.78 -7.99
C TYR A 72 2.95 17.50 -8.26
N SER A 73 3.63 16.41 -8.56
CA SER A 73 3.03 15.07 -8.71
C SER A 73 3.67 14.09 -7.74
N THR A 74 2.90 13.11 -7.31
CA THR A 74 3.34 12.08 -6.37
C THR A 74 3.49 10.74 -7.07
N ILE A 75 4.58 10.02 -6.74
CA ILE A 75 4.73 8.62 -7.11
C ILE A 75 4.55 7.77 -5.85
N SER A 76 3.70 6.74 -5.93
CA SER A 76 3.22 6.04 -4.75
C SER A 76 3.88 4.67 -4.59
N LEU A 77 4.37 4.41 -3.37
CA LEU A 77 4.71 3.08 -2.88
C LEU A 77 3.44 2.45 -2.29
N GLY A 78 2.90 1.43 -2.96
CA GLY A 78 1.75 0.66 -2.46
C GLY A 78 2.20 -0.60 -1.72
N TYR A 79 1.39 -1.05 -0.78
CA TYR A 79 1.63 -2.27 0.00
C TYR A 79 0.36 -3.07 0.21
N ALA A 80 0.49 -4.37 0.45
CA ALA A 80 -0.63 -5.27 0.71
C ALA A 80 -0.25 -6.36 1.70
N GLY A 81 -1.22 -6.84 2.47
CA GLY A 81 -1.07 -8.00 3.34
C GLY A 81 -0.39 -7.70 4.67
N LEU A 82 -0.60 -6.51 5.24
CA LEU A 82 -0.04 -6.20 6.56
C LEU A 82 -0.54 -7.19 7.64
N TYR A 83 -1.83 -7.54 7.59
CA TYR A 83 -2.42 -8.54 8.48
C TYR A 83 -1.69 -9.88 8.40
N GLU A 84 -1.58 -10.45 7.19
CA GLU A 84 -0.95 -11.76 6.98
C GLU A 84 0.55 -11.75 7.33
N CYS A 85 1.23 -10.65 7.03
CA CYS A 85 2.63 -10.45 7.40
C CYS A 85 2.82 -10.52 8.92
N VAL A 86 2.07 -9.71 9.65
CA VAL A 86 2.15 -9.65 11.12
C VAL A 86 1.73 -10.98 11.73
N LYS A 87 0.66 -11.58 11.22
CA LYS A 87 0.17 -12.88 11.70
C LYS A 87 1.21 -13.99 11.52
N TYR A 88 1.90 -14.04 10.39
CA TYR A 88 2.95 -15.03 10.17
C TYR A 88 4.14 -14.83 11.10
N MET A 89 4.57 -13.58 11.31
CA MET A 89 5.74 -13.25 12.12
C MET A 89 5.48 -13.35 13.63
N THR A 90 4.26 -13.10 14.08
CA THR A 90 3.94 -13.00 15.53
C THR A 90 2.97 -14.07 16.02
N GLY A 91 2.32 -14.81 15.12
CA GLY A 91 1.23 -15.72 15.43
C GLY A 91 -0.11 -15.02 15.72
N LYS A 92 -0.18 -13.69 15.67
CA LYS A 92 -1.34 -12.88 16.06
C LYS A 92 -1.75 -11.90 14.98
N SER A 93 -3.02 -11.49 14.99
CA SER A 93 -3.48 -10.38 14.18
C SER A 93 -2.77 -9.08 14.54
N HIS A 94 -2.62 -8.17 13.58
CA HIS A 94 -2.11 -6.82 13.84
C HIS A 94 -3.04 -5.98 14.72
N THR A 95 -4.28 -6.43 14.95
CA THR A 95 -5.22 -5.83 15.92
C THR A 95 -4.91 -6.20 17.37
N ASP A 96 -4.12 -7.26 17.60
CA ASP A 96 -3.67 -7.61 18.97
C ASP A 96 -2.69 -6.56 19.48
N PRO A 97 -2.90 -5.99 20.67
CA PRO A 97 -2.03 -4.93 21.22
C PRO A 97 -0.54 -5.31 21.29
N SER A 98 -0.21 -6.59 21.40
CA SER A 98 1.19 -7.06 21.43
C SER A 98 1.82 -7.14 20.02
N ALA A 99 1.02 -7.22 18.97
CA ALA A 99 1.47 -7.31 17.58
C ALA A 99 1.37 -5.97 16.81
N THR A 100 0.48 -5.07 17.25
CA THR A 100 0.32 -3.72 16.66
C THR A 100 1.64 -2.94 16.53
N PRO A 101 2.56 -2.94 17.52
CA PRO A 101 3.83 -2.22 17.39
C PRO A 101 4.68 -2.69 16.20
N PHE A 102 4.69 -3.99 15.89
CA PHE A 102 5.42 -4.52 14.73
C PHE A 102 4.78 -4.06 13.41
N ALA A 103 3.45 -4.04 13.33
CA ALA A 103 2.73 -3.49 12.19
C ALA A 103 3.07 -2.01 11.94
N LEU A 104 3.06 -1.20 12.99
CA LEU A 104 3.43 0.22 12.92
C LEU A 104 4.88 0.41 12.50
N GLN A 105 5.81 -0.38 13.02
CA GLN A 105 7.22 -0.32 12.64
C GLN A 105 7.43 -0.57 11.14
N ILE A 106 6.71 -1.54 10.55
CA ILE A 106 6.74 -1.79 9.09
C ILE A 106 6.31 -0.54 8.33
N MET A 107 5.19 0.07 8.74
CA MET A 107 4.65 1.27 8.10
C MET A 107 5.56 2.48 8.22
N GLU A 108 6.11 2.69 9.41
CA GLU A 108 7.07 3.78 9.67
C GLU A 108 8.35 3.63 8.86
N THR A 109 8.86 2.40 8.72
CA THR A 109 10.04 2.11 7.89
C THR A 109 9.79 2.45 6.42
N MET A 110 8.63 2.08 5.86
CA MET A 110 8.25 2.45 4.49
C MET A 110 8.13 3.97 4.32
N ASN A 111 7.53 4.66 5.29
CA ASN A 111 7.44 6.13 5.27
C ASN A 111 8.80 6.81 5.37
N ALA A 112 9.68 6.31 6.20
CA ALA A 112 11.04 6.83 6.32
C ALA A 112 11.80 6.69 4.99
N ALA A 113 11.65 5.56 4.30
CA ALA A 113 12.22 5.34 2.97
C ALA A 113 11.65 6.34 1.94
N CYS A 114 10.33 6.53 1.89
CA CYS A 114 9.72 7.52 0.99
C CYS A 114 10.25 8.93 1.25
N ARG A 115 10.40 9.34 2.52
CA ARG A 115 10.99 10.65 2.87
C ARG A 115 12.44 10.77 2.42
N LYS A 116 13.24 9.72 2.59
CA LYS A 116 14.63 9.67 2.13
C LYS A 116 14.71 9.83 0.61
N TRP A 117 13.97 9.03 -0.16
CA TRP A 117 13.94 9.09 -1.62
C TRP A 117 13.48 10.45 -2.15
N LYS A 118 12.48 11.05 -1.49
CA LYS A 118 12.03 12.41 -1.82
C LYS A 118 13.15 13.44 -1.70
N ALA A 119 13.92 13.36 -0.62
CA ALA A 119 15.05 14.27 -0.40
C ALA A 119 16.20 14.04 -1.42
N GLU A 120 16.46 12.80 -1.81
CA GLU A 120 17.52 12.42 -2.74
C GLU A 120 17.21 12.80 -4.20
N HIS A 121 15.95 12.67 -4.63
CA HIS A 121 15.57 12.78 -6.05
C HIS A 121 14.73 14.02 -6.38
N ASN A 122 14.29 14.79 -5.40
CA ASN A 122 13.32 15.88 -5.58
C ASN A 122 12.00 15.41 -6.25
N ILE A 123 11.66 14.15 -6.04
CA ILE A 123 10.41 13.51 -6.50
C ILE A 123 9.55 13.25 -5.27
N ASP A 124 8.26 13.52 -5.36
CA ASP A 124 7.35 13.32 -4.23
C ASP A 124 6.95 11.84 -4.10
N PHE A 125 7.76 11.08 -3.36
CA PHE A 125 7.41 9.70 -2.98
C PHE A 125 6.46 9.69 -1.78
N SER A 126 5.44 8.84 -1.82
CA SER A 126 4.49 8.73 -0.73
C SER A 126 4.00 7.29 -0.55
N LEU A 127 3.76 6.90 0.70
CA LEU A 127 3.16 5.61 1.02
C LEU A 127 1.65 5.67 0.78
N TYR A 128 1.10 4.67 0.09
CA TYR A 128 -0.28 4.63 -0.36
C TYR A 128 -0.97 3.33 0.04
N GLY A 129 -1.96 3.45 0.92
CA GLY A 129 -2.87 2.36 1.32
C GLY A 129 -4.04 2.25 0.36
N THR A 130 -3.79 1.77 -0.85
CA THR A 130 -4.75 1.73 -1.95
C THR A 130 -5.53 0.43 -2.03
N PRO A 131 -6.75 0.44 -2.60
CA PRO A 131 -7.44 -0.78 -3.05
C PRO A 131 -6.60 -1.54 -4.07
N LEU A 132 -6.53 -2.87 -3.91
CA LEU A 132 -5.69 -3.74 -4.72
C LEU A 132 -6.43 -5.02 -5.13
N GLU A 133 -7.70 -4.94 -5.51
CA GLU A 133 -8.62 -6.07 -5.64
C GLU A 133 -8.02 -7.24 -6.45
N SER A 134 -7.66 -7.01 -7.71
CA SER A 134 -7.07 -8.06 -8.56
C SER A 134 -5.63 -8.43 -8.12
N THR A 135 -4.91 -7.50 -7.52
CA THR A 135 -3.54 -7.71 -7.05
C THR A 135 -3.51 -8.59 -5.81
N THR A 136 -4.47 -8.47 -4.90
CA THR A 136 -4.57 -9.32 -3.71
C THR A 136 -4.74 -10.78 -4.06
N TYR A 137 -5.58 -11.10 -5.04
CA TYR A 137 -5.72 -12.44 -5.61
C TYR A 137 -4.42 -12.92 -6.26
N LYS A 138 -3.83 -12.11 -7.14
CA LYS A 138 -2.58 -12.44 -7.83
C LYS A 138 -1.45 -12.74 -6.84
N PHE A 139 -1.32 -11.92 -5.80
CA PHE A 139 -0.31 -12.12 -4.77
C PHE A 139 -0.52 -13.41 -4.00
N ALA A 140 -1.75 -13.73 -3.59
CA ALA A 140 -2.06 -14.99 -2.94
C ALA A 140 -1.67 -16.20 -3.81
N LYS A 141 -2.00 -16.16 -5.12
CA LYS A 141 -1.61 -17.23 -6.06
C LYS A 141 -0.11 -17.35 -6.25
N CYS A 142 0.62 -16.24 -6.27
CA CYS A 142 2.08 -16.27 -6.33
C CYS A 142 2.69 -16.87 -5.05
N LEU A 143 2.15 -16.50 -3.88
CA LEU A 143 2.56 -17.07 -2.60
C LEU A 143 2.31 -18.57 -2.53
N GLN A 144 1.12 -19.04 -2.98
CA GLN A 144 0.80 -20.47 -3.02
C GLN A 144 1.75 -21.27 -3.92
N ARG A 145 2.12 -20.70 -5.08
CA ARG A 145 3.11 -21.34 -5.98
C ARG A 145 4.50 -21.44 -5.38
N ARG A 146 4.90 -20.43 -4.62
CA ARG A 146 6.26 -20.31 -4.08
C ARG A 146 6.45 -21.06 -2.76
N PHE A 147 5.46 -21.01 -1.88
CA PHE A 147 5.57 -21.50 -0.50
C PHE A 147 4.58 -22.62 -0.18
N GLY A 148 3.72 -23.02 -1.13
CA GLY A 148 2.59 -23.89 -0.84
C GLY A 148 1.44 -23.13 -0.14
N ILE A 149 0.44 -23.89 0.31
CA ILE A 149 -0.67 -23.33 1.08
C ILE A 149 -0.21 -23.22 2.54
N VAL A 150 -0.27 -22.00 3.07
CA VAL A 150 0.01 -21.68 4.48
C VAL A 150 -1.29 -21.22 5.11
N GLU A 151 -1.80 -22.00 6.05
CA GLU A 151 -3.10 -21.77 6.70
C GLU A 151 -3.14 -20.40 7.39
N GLY A 152 -4.23 -19.67 7.15
CA GLY A 152 -4.48 -18.34 7.71
C GLY A 152 -3.64 -17.22 7.07
N ILE A 153 -2.81 -17.52 6.05
CA ILE A 153 -1.99 -16.55 5.35
C ILE A 153 -2.39 -16.44 3.87
N ASN A 154 -2.31 -17.52 3.11
CA ASN A 154 -2.62 -17.48 1.67
C ASN A 154 -3.68 -18.53 1.23
N ASP A 155 -4.26 -19.25 2.18
CA ASP A 155 -5.22 -20.33 1.96
C ASP A 155 -6.55 -19.88 1.35
N LYS A 156 -6.97 -18.63 1.62
CA LYS A 156 -8.24 -18.07 1.15
C LYS A 156 -8.25 -17.63 -0.31
N GLY A 157 -7.10 -17.67 -0.99
CA GLY A 157 -6.96 -17.24 -2.38
C GLY A 157 -6.91 -15.72 -2.57
N TYR A 158 -6.84 -14.95 -1.50
CA TYR A 158 -6.54 -13.51 -1.47
C TYR A 158 -5.68 -13.18 -0.26
N ILE A 159 -5.08 -12.01 -0.25
CA ILE A 159 -4.45 -11.39 0.92
C ILE A 159 -5.20 -10.11 1.26
N THR A 160 -5.13 -9.70 2.51
CA THR A 160 -5.80 -8.49 2.97
C THR A 160 -5.22 -7.26 2.27
N ASN A 161 -6.10 -6.36 1.87
CA ASN A 161 -5.72 -5.11 1.25
C ASN A 161 -5.04 -4.20 2.26
N SER A 162 -3.88 -3.64 1.89
CA SER A 162 -3.14 -2.64 2.67
C SER A 162 -3.02 -2.99 4.16
N TYR A 163 -3.53 -2.12 5.04
CA TYR A 163 -3.52 -2.22 6.50
C TYR A 163 -4.83 -2.71 7.10
N HIS A 164 -5.84 -3.04 6.27
CA HIS A 164 -7.18 -3.30 6.78
C HIS A 164 -7.24 -4.44 7.79
N VAL A 165 -8.18 -4.30 8.73
CA VAL A 165 -8.58 -5.39 9.61
C VAL A 165 -9.14 -6.52 8.75
N HIS A 166 -8.70 -7.75 9.02
CA HIS A 166 -9.13 -8.90 8.23
C HIS A 166 -10.64 -9.14 8.37
N VAL A 167 -11.32 -9.43 7.27
CA VAL A 167 -12.79 -9.55 7.18
C VAL A 167 -13.41 -10.59 8.12
N THR A 168 -12.62 -11.56 8.60
CA THR A 168 -13.10 -12.57 9.56
C THR A 168 -13.04 -12.11 11.01
N GLU A 169 -12.44 -10.95 11.31
CA GLU A 169 -12.38 -10.43 12.68
C GLU A 169 -13.74 -9.81 13.06
N ARG A 170 -14.19 -10.17 14.26
CA ARG A 170 -15.43 -9.62 14.81
C ARG A 170 -15.14 -8.28 15.48
N ILE A 171 -15.25 -7.22 14.71
CA ILE A 171 -15.04 -5.84 15.14
C ILE A 171 -16.21 -4.98 14.62
N ASN A 172 -16.71 -4.05 15.43
CA ASN A 172 -17.71 -3.11 14.95
C ASN A 172 -17.06 -1.97 14.14
N ALA A 173 -17.87 -1.23 13.38
CA ALA A 173 -17.39 -0.19 12.47
C ALA A 173 -16.58 0.90 13.18
N PHE A 174 -17.01 1.35 14.36
CA PHE A 174 -16.33 2.41 15.10
C PHE A 174 -14.96 1.97 15.61
N ASP A 175 -14.86 0.79 16.19
CA ASP A 175 -13.60 0.24 16.69
C ASP A 175 -12.65 -0.06 15.52
N LYS A 176 -13.18 -0.57 14.39
CA LYS A 176 -12.40 -0.77 13.16
C LYS A 176 -11.81 0.54 12.67
N LEU A 177 -12.61 1.57 12.48
CA LEU A 177 -12.14 2.88 12.01
C LEU A 177 -11.16 3.51 12.99
N LYS A 178 -11.41 3.41 14.30
CA LYS A 178 -10.49 3.89 15.33
C LYS A 178 -9.15 3.17 15.28
N PHE A 179 -9.16 1.86 15.07
CA PHE A 179 -7.94 1.07 14.93
C PHE A 179 -7.19 1.42 13.64
N GLU A 180 -7.89 1.48 12.50
CA GLU A 180 -7.30 1.75 11.20
C GLU A 180 -6.76 3.19 11.06
N ALA A 181 -7.30 4.16 11.82
CA ALA A 181 -6.88 5.56 11.76
C ALA A 181 -5.37 5.77 11.95
N GLN A 182 -4.72 4.98 12.81
CA GLN A 182 -3.27 5.05 13.02
C GLN A 182 -2.47 4.68 11.76
N PHE A 183 -2.98 3.74 10.96
CA PHE A 183 -2.35 3.31 9.70
C PHE A 183 -2.68 4.25 8.55
N GLN A 184 -3.87 4.87 8.55
CA GLN A 184 -4.23 5.92 7.60
C GLN A 184 -3.29 7.11 7.74
N HIS A 185 -3.01 7.54 8.96
CA HIS A 185 -2.03 8.60 9.23
C HIS A 185 -0.64 8.29 8.65
N LEU A 186 -0.27 7.02 8.63
CA LEU A 186 1.00 6.53 8.07
C LEU A 186 0.93 6.27 6.55
N SER A 187 -0.19 6.55 5.90
CA SER A 187 -0.37 6.41 4.45
C SER A 187 -0.72 7.76 3.80
N PRO A 188 0.22 8.74 3.83
CA PRO A 188 -0.05 10.12 3.38
C PRO A 188 -0.33 10.24 1.89
N GLY A 189 0.02 9.25 1.08
CA GLY A 189 -0.30 9.19 -0.34
C GLY A 189 -1.77 8.89 -0.65
N GLY A 190 -2.52 8.48 0.36
CA GLY A 190 -3.93 8.15 0.29
C GLY A 190 -4.26 6.88 1.07
N ALA A 191 -5.46 6.84 1.62
CA ALA A 191 -5.98 5.72 2.38
C ALA A 191 -7.50 5.64 2.25
N ILE A 192 -8.03 4.41 2.27
CA ILE A 192 -9.46 4.13 2.26
C ILE A 192 -9.74 3.14 3.37
N SER A 193 -10.84 3.32 4.10
CA SER A 193 -11.38 2.31 4.99
C SER A 193 -12.67 1.75 4.43
N TYR A 194 -12.81 0.43 4.50
CA TYR A 194 -14.02 -0.28 4.14
C TYR A 194 -14.77 -0.66 5.40
N VAL A 195 -16.06 -0.34 5.44
CA VAL A 195 -16.97 -0.82 6.47
C VAL A 195 -17.97 -1.74 5.81
N GLU A 196 -17.91 -3.01 6.16
CA GLU A 196 -18.86 -4.01 5.69
C GLU A 196 -20.13 -3.93 6.54
N VAL A 197 -21.26 -3.74 5.88
CA VAL A 197 -22.57 -3.75 6.52
C VAL A 197 -23.36 -4.98 6.07
N PRO A 198 -24.14 -5.60 6.96
CA PRO A 198 -25.04 -6.68 6.59
C PRO A 198 -26.15 -6.14 5.66
N ASP A 199 -27.01 -7.03 5.16
CA ASP A 199 -28.19 -6.61 4.39
C ASP A 199 -29.05 -5.65 5.19
N MET A 200 -29.12 -4.40 4.71
CA MET A 200 -29.82 -3.29 5.36
C MET A 200 -31.09 -2.87 4.61
N GLN A 201 -31.64 -3.73 3.73
CA GLN A 201 -32.84 -3.40 2.95
C GLN A 201 -34.02 -2.93 3.82
N ASN A 202 -34.14 -3.49 5.03
CA ASN A 202 -35.21 -3.16 5.97
C ASN A 202 -34.78 -2.14 7.06
N ASN A 203 -33.56 -1.61 7.02
CA ASN A 203 -33.05 -0.67 8.02
C ASN A 203 -32.00 0.28 7.39
N LEU A 204 -32.40 1.00 6.35
CA LEU A 204 -31.52 1.93 5.64
C LEU A 204 -31.03 3.07 6.53
N GLU A 205 -31.83 3.51 7.50
CA GLU A 205 -31.48 4.58 8.43
C GLU A 205 -30.28 4.23 9.32
N ALA A 206 -30.01 2.95 9.56
CA ALA A 206 -28.85 2.52 10.34
C ALA A 206 -27.52 2.65 9.59
N VAL A 207 -27.56 2.99 8.29
CA VAL A 207 -26.36 3.18 7.45
C VAL A 207 -26.03 4.67 7.28
N LEU A 208 -27.02 5.54 7.50
CA LEU A 208 -26.88 7.00 7.41
C LEU A 208 -26.46 7.59 8.76
#